data_4d19df811cd9400cc8307497eea27253
#
_entry.id   4d19df811cd9400cc8307497eea27253
#
_cell.length_a   1.000
_cell.length_b   1.000
_cell.length_c   1.000
_cell.angle_alpha   90.00
_cell.angle_beta   90.00
_cell.angle_gamma   90.00
#
_symmetry.space_group_name_H-M   'P 1'
#
loop_
_entity.id
_entity.type
_entity.pdbx_description
1 polymer ?
#
loop_
_entity_poly.entity_id
_entity_poly.type
_entity_poly.pdbx_seq_one_letter_code
_entity_poly.pdbx_strand_id
1 'polypeptide(L)'
;MSLIFPLDDNGAVLRKLQRGGDDLSLPRDINFSVVFATEANAIAFAKLFESPDTRVEVERADVAPGLAWDVTVTRHMVPDHGAIGDLEATLARQASPLGGRHDGWRCWGQEPVQVRH
;
A
#
# COMPACT_ATOMS: atom_id res chain seq x y z
N MET A 1 18.20 -17.75 -2.74
CA MET A 1 17.35 -18.39 -1.74
C MET A 1 15.88 -18.23 -2.12
N SER A 2 15.15 -19.29 -1.98
CA SER A 2 13.72 -19.26 -2.27
C SER A 2 12.94 -18.82 -1.05
N LEU A 3 12.00 -17.91 -1.26
CA LEU A 3 11.08 -17.47 -0.23
C LEU A 3 9.73 -18.12 -0.47
N ILE A 4 9.08 -18.53 0.61
CA ILE A 4 7.74 -19.12 0.55
C ILE A 4 6.76 -18.12 1.12
N PHE A 5 5.78 -17.75 0.31
CA PHE A 5 4.74 -16.79 0.71
C PHE A 5 3.40 -17.51 0.86
N PRO A 6 2.57 -17.07 1.79
CA PRO A 6 1.21 -17.61 1.92
C PRO A 6 0.41 -17.52 0.63
N LEU A 7 -0.56 -18.41 0.49
CA LEU A 7 -1.45 -18.43 -0.67
C LEU A 7 -2.61 -17.46 -0.46
N ASP A 8 -2.30 -16.18 -0.56
CA ASP A 8 -3.28 -15.10 -0.48
C ASP A 8 -2.90 -14.02 -1.49
N ASP A 9 -3.67 -12.94 -1.56
CA ASP A 9 -3.44 -11.89 -2.55
C ASP A 9 -2.07 -11.25 -2.41
N ASN A 10 -1.64 -10.96 -1.17
CA ASN A 10 -0.34 -10.36 -0.93
C ASN A 10 0.79 -11.33 -1.28
N GLY A 11 0.64 -12.59 -0.91
CA GLY A 11 1.60 -13.61 -1.25
C GLY A 11 1.72 -13.79 -2.76
N ALA A 12 0.61 -13.73 -3.48
CA ALA A 12 0.62 -13.86 -4.94
C ALA A 12 1.37 -12.70 -5.59
N VAL A 13 1.15 -11.46 -5.12
CA VAL A 13 1.86 -10.30 -5.65
C VAL A 13 3.36 -10.40 -5.38
N LEU A 14 3.74 -10.78 -4.16
CA LEU A 14 5.15 -10.92 -3.81
C LEU A 14 5.84 -12.00 -4.62
N ARG A 15 5.16 -13.13 -4.84
CA ARG A 15 5.72 -14.19 -5.70
C ARG A 15 5.92 -13.72 -7.13
N LYS A 16 4.97 -12.95 -7.64
CA LYS A 16 5.07 -12.40 -9.00
C LYS A 16 6.27 -11.47 -9.13
N LEU A 17 6.48 -10.59 -8.15
CA LEU A 17 7.63 -9.70 -8.14
C LEU A 17 8.93 -10.50 -8.10
N GLN A 18 9.01 -11.50 -7.24
CA GLN A 18 10.21 -12.31 -7.11
C GLN A 18 10.53 -13.05 -8.41
N ARG A 19 9.52 -13.61 -9.07
CA ARG A 19 9.71 -14.30 -10.34
C ARG A 19 10.16 -13.37 -11.45
N GLY A 20 9.83 -12.08 -11.34
CA GLY A 20 10.28 -11.07 -12.29
C GLY A 20 11.69 -10.56 -12.05
N GLY A 21 12.42 -11.15 -11.11
CA GLY A 21 13.78 -10.74 -10.80
C GLY A 21 13.93 -9.73 -9.71
N ASP A 22 12.85 -9.43 -8.99
CA ASP A 22 12.87 -8.46 -7.89
C ASP A 22 13.60 -9.02 -6.68
N ASP A 23 14.45 -8.19 -6.09
CA ASP A 23 15.09 -8.52 -4.82
C ASP A 23 14.22 -7.98 -3.68
N LEU A 24 13.41 -8.86 -3.10
CA LEU A 24 12.46 -8.48 -2.06
C LEU A 24 13.12 -8.15 -0.71
N SER A 25 14.45 -8.29 -0.61
CA SER A 25 15.16 -7.85 0.60
C SER A 25 15.46 -6.36 0.57
N LEU A 26 15.25 -5.69 -0.56
CA LEU A 26 15.53 -4.27 -0.72
C LEU A 26 14.33 -3.43 -0.33
N PRO A 27 14.52 -2.39 0.50
CA PRO A 27 13.41 -1.51 0.85
C PRO A 27 13.00 -0.64 -0.34
N ARG A 28 11.76 -0.22 -0.35
CA ARG A 28 11.17 0.62 -1.38
C ARG A 28 9.97 1.34 -0.84
N ASP A 29 9.49 2.34 -1.60
CA ASP A 29 8.24 3.00 -1.27
C ASP A 29 7.09 2.09 -1.66
N ILE A 30 6.22 1.82 -0.70
CA ILE A 30 5.00 1.05 -0.93
C ILE A 30 3.82 1.98 -0.72
N ASN A 31 2.94 2.03 -1.71
CA ASN A 31 1.78 2.91 -1.71
C ASN A 31 0.53 2.10 -1.38
N PHE A 32 -0.15 2.49 -0.31
CA PHE A 32 -1.40 1.87 0.11
C PHE A 32 -2.54 2.82 -0.18
N SER A 33 -3.59 2.33 -0.83
CA SER A 33 -4.76 3.14 -1.18
C SER A 33 -5.93 2.83 -0.28
N VAL A 34 -6.58 3.88 0.22
CA VAL A 34 -7.82 3.78 0.98
C VAL A 34 -8.79 4.80 0.41
N VAL A 35 -10.01 4.38 0.10
CA VAL A 35 -10.98 5.22 -0.59
C VAL A 35 -12.13 5.61 0.32
N PHE A 36 -12.66 6.83 0.12
CA PHE A 36 -13.69 7.42 0.96
C PHE A 36 -14.77 8.10 0.11
N ALA A 37 -15.95 8.21 0.68
CA ALA A 37 -17.07 8.88 0.00
C ALA A 37 -16.93 10.39 0.01
N THR A 38 -16.33 10.97 1.07
CA THR A 38 -16.21 12.41 1.22
C THR A 38 -14.78 12.85 1.45
N GLU A 39 -14.48 14.08 1.03
CA GLU A 39 -13.17 14.67 1.27
C GLU A 39 -12.91 14.84 2.77
N ALA A 40 -13.93 15.24 3.51
CA ALA A 40 -13.78 15.47 4.96
C ALA A 40 -13.28 14.20 5.68
N ASN A 41 -13.86 13.04 5.35
CA ASN A 41 -13.45 11.78 5.95
C ASN A 41 -12.07 11.35 5.45
N ALA A 42 -11.76 11.60 4.20
CA ALA A 42 -10.43 11.30 3.65
C ALA A 42 -9.36 12.11 4.38
N ILE A 43 -9.60 13.40 4.59
CA ILE A 43 -8.67 14.28 5.31
C ILE A 43 -8.52 13.84 6.76
N ALA A 44 -9.63 13.52 7.43
CA ALA A 44 -9.59 13.03 8.81
C ALA A 44 -8.74 11.77 8.95
N PHE A 45 -8.89 10.84 8.00
CA PHE A 45 -8.08 9.62 7.97
C PHE A 45 -6.60 9.95 7.73
N ALA A 46 -6.33 10.82 6.77
CA ALA A 46 -4.95 11.18 6.41
C ALA A 46 -4.18 11.71 7.62
N LYS A 47 -4.83 12.53 8.45
CA LYS A 47 -4.18 13.10 9.63
C LYS A 47 -3.76 12.06 10.66
N LEU A 48 -4.36 10.89 10.65
CA LEU A 48 -3.99 9.82 11.57
C LEU A 48 -2.64 9.18 11.22
N PHE A 49 -2.22 9.30 9.97
CA PHE A 49 -1.02 8.61 9.48
C PHE A 49 0.12 9.55 9.10
N GLU A 50 -0.07 10.84 9.15
CA GLU A 50 1.00 11.78 8.84
C GLU A 50 2.13 11.65 9.88
N SER A 51 3.35 11.45 9.39
CA SER A 51 4.53 11.38 10.24
C SER A 51 5.76 11.61 9.39
N PRO A 52 6.94 11.85 10.01
CA PRO A 52 8.18 11.99 9.24
C PRO A 52 8.51 10.79 8.35
N ASP A 53 8.05 9.60 8.73
CA ASP A 53 8.35 8.37 8.00
C ASP A 53 7.26 7.95 7.03
N THR A 54 6.16 8.70 6.98
CA THR A 54 4.99 8.31 6.20
C THR A 54 4.49 9.50 5.41
N ARG A 55 4.44 9.36 4.10
CA ARG A 55 3.86 10.38 3.22
C ARG A 55 2.39 10.03 2.99
N VAL A 56 1.53 11.02 3.08
CA VAL A 56 0.10 10.82 2.89
C VAL A 56 -0.43 11.88 1.92
N GLU A 57 -1.12 11.43 0.89
CA GLU A 57 -1.69 12.31 -0.12
C GLU A 57 -3.18 12.02 -0.27
N VAL A 58 -3.98 13.08 -0.34
CA VAL A 58 -5.43 13.00 -0.55
C VAL A 58 -5.74 13.60 -1.90
N GLU A 59 -6.43 12.83 -2.76
CA GLU A 59 -6.78 13.34 -4.07
C GLU A 59 -8.15 12.80 -4.51
N ARG A 60 -8.77 13.52 -5.42
CA ARG A 60 -10.00 13.05 -6.02
C ARG A 60 -9.67 11.98 -7.06
N ALA A 61 -10.35 10.84 -6.96
CA ALA A 61 -10.11 9.73 -7.86
C ALA A 61 -11.37 8.88 -7.91
N ASP A 62 -12.16 8.98 -8.92
CA ASP A 62 -13.43 8.26 -9.04
C ASP A 62 -13.20 6.77 -9.24
N VAL A 63 -12.71 6.11 -8.19
CA VAL A 63 -12.31 4.70 -8.22
C VAL A 63 -13.52 3.78 -8.30
N ALA A 64 -14.58 4.12 -7.58
CA ALA A 64 -15.79 3.32 -7.54
C ALA A 64 -16.99 4.23 -7.28
N PRO A 65 -18.20 3.79 -7.64
CA PRO A 65 -19.41 4.59 -7.36
C PRO A 65 -19.51 4.95 -5.88
N GLY A 66 -19.66 6.23 -5.59
CA GLY A 66 -19.77 6.73 -4.22
C GLY A 66 -18.47 6.80 -3.44
N LEU A 67 -17.34 6.45 -4.05
CA LEU A 67 -16.03 6.49 -3.42
C LEU A 67 -15.09 7.33 -4.29
N ALA A 68 -15.20 8.64 -4.18
CA ALA A 68 -14.54 9.59 -5.07
C ALA A 68 -13.23 10.14 -4.53
N TRP A 69 -12.82 9.76 -3.33
CA TRP A 69 -11.62 10.30 -2.69
C TRP A 69 -10.65 9.19 -2.33
N ASP A 70 -9.42 9.33 -2.78
CA ASP A 70 -8.35 8.38 -2.50
C ASP A 70 -7.34 8.98 -1.54
N VAL A 71 -6.97 8.21 -0.54
CA VAL A 71 -5.84 8.54 0.33
C VAL A 71 -4.74 7.54 0.05
N THR A 72 -3.62 8.04 -0.43
CA THR A 72 -2.44 7.22 -0.66
C THR A 72 -1.48 7.39 0.51
N VAL A 73 -1.25 6.29 1.23
CA VAL A 73 -0.28 6.25 2.33
C VAL A 73 0.97 5.57 1.80
N THR A 74 2.07 6.30 1.76
CA THR A 74 3.34 5.79 1.25
C THR A 74 4.31 5.57 2.39
N ARG A 75 4.82 4.36 2.48
CA ARG A 75 5.82 4.01 3.50
C ARG A 75 7.01 3.34 2.84
N HIS A 76 8.21 3.77 3.24
CA HIS A 76 9.44 3.14 2.76
C HIS A 76 9.74 1.94 3.64
N MET A 77 9.68 0.75 3.06
CA MET A 77 9.83 -0.48 3.82
C MET A 77 10.22 -1.65 2.93
N VAL A 78 10.78 -2.68 3.53
CA VAL A 78 11.00 -3.95 2.83
C VAL A 78 9.63 -4.58 2.57
N PRO A 79 9.35 -5.10 1.36
CA PRO A 79 8.06 -5.71 1.05
C PRO A 79 7.93 -7.09 1.71
N ASP A 80 7.69 -7.08 2.99
CA ASP A 80 7.50 -8.26 3.81
C ASP A 80 6.01 -8.56 3.95
N HIS A 81 5.62 -9.82 3.73
CA HIS A 81 4.22 -10.22 3.78
C HIS A 81 3.56 -9.83 5.11
N GLY A 82 4.21 -10.12 6.23
CA GLY A 82 3.66 -9.82 7.54
C GLY A 82 3.52 -8.32 7.77
N ALA A 83 4.55 -7.55 7.42
CA ALA A 83 4.53 -6.10 7.61
C ALA A 83 3.47 -5.42 6.74
N ILE A 84 3.34 -5.86 5.49
CA ILE A 84 2.32 -5.34 4.58
C ILE A 84 0.93 -5.67 5.13
N GLY A 85 0.70 -6.92 5.53
CA GLY A 85 -0.58 -7.34 6.07
C GLY A 85 -0.97 -6.59 7.35
N ASP A 86 0.00 -6.37 8.23
CA ASP A 86 -0.23 -5.63 9.47
C ASP A 86 -0.63 -4.18 9.18
N LEU A 87 0.05 -3.55 8.24
CA LEU A 87 -0.28 -2.17 7.87
C LEU A 87 -1.64 -2.10 7.20
N GLU A 88 -1.95 -3.04 6.30
CA GLU A 88 -3.28 -3.10 5.68
C GLU A 88 -4.39 -3.23 6.73
N ALA A 89 -4.19 -4.10 7.72
CA ALA A 89 -5.17 -4.29 8.78
C ALA A 89 -5.34 -3.01 9.61
N THR A 90 -4.26 -2.31 9.89
CA THR A 90 -4.30 -1.04 10.62
C THR A 90 -5.05 0.02 9.82
N LEU A 91 -4.74 0.14 8.52
CA LEU A 91 -5.41 1.10 7.65
C LEU A 91 -6.91 0.81 7.57
N ALA A 92 -7.28 -0.46 7.39
CA ALA A 92 -8.69 -0.86 7.31
C ALA A 92 -9.43 -0.56 8.62
N ARG A 93 -8.81 -0.86 9.75
CA ARG A 93 -9.42 -0.63 11.07
C ARG A 93 -9.65 0.85 11.33
N GLN A 94 -8.69 1.70 10.95
CA GLN A 94 -8.82 3.13 11.15
C GLN A 94 -9.76 3.78 10.13
N ALA A 95 -9.88 3.22 8.95
CA ALA A 95 -10.74 3.74 7.90
C ALA A 95 -12.22 3.41 8.15
N SER A 96 -12.50 2.26 8.74
CA SER A 96 -13.87 1.77 8.91
C SER A 96 -14.81 2.76 9.60
N PRO A 97 -14.42 3.40 10.73
CA PRO A 97 -15.30 4.39 11.37
C PRO A 97 -15.58 5.63 10.50
N LEU A 98 -14.75 5.86 9.50
CA LEU A 98 -14.90 7.00 8.59
C LEU A 98 -15.52 6.58 7.25
N GLY A 99 -16.03 5.37 7.18
CA GLY A 99 -16.65 4.86 5.97
C GLY A 99 -15.66 4.55 4.84
N GLY A 100 -14.39 4.42 5.17
CA GLY A 100 -13.35 4.14 4.19
C GLY A 100 -13.18 2.65 3.92
N ARG A 101 -12.60 2.36 2.76
CA ARG A 101 -12.31 0.99 2.34
C ARG A 101 -10.89 0.89 1.82
N HIS A 102 -10.14 -0.09 2.29
CA HIS A 102 -8.81 -0.37 1.76
C HIS A 102 -8.94 -0.88 0.32
N ASP A 103 -8.12 -0.33 -0.57
CA ASP A 103 -8.22 -0.60 -2.02
C ASP A 103 -6.92 -1.17 -2.60
N GLY A 104 -6.10 -1.80 -1.77
CA GLY A 104 -4.89 -2.46 -2.23
C GLY A 104 -3.62 -1.65 -2.03
N TRP A 105 -2.52 -2.21 -2.54
CA TRP A 105 -1.20 -1.56 -2.46
C TRP A 105 -0.43 -1.84 -3.74
N ARG A 106 0.59 -1.01 -3.98
CA ARG A 106 1.47 -1.19 -5.13
C ARG A 106 2.86 -0.66 -4.79
N CYS A 107 3.85 -1.15 -5.51
CA CYS A 107 5.21 -0.65 -5.41
C CYS A 107 5.93 -0.89 -6.73
N TRP A 108 7.05 -0.18 -6.90
CA TRP A 108 7.94 -0.44 -8.02
C TRP A 108 8.89 -1.57 -7.64
N GLY A 109 9.21 -2.42 -8.60
CA GLY A 109 10.17 -3.48 -8.38
C GLY A 109 11.57 -2.93 -8.13
N GLN A 110 12.34 -3.65 -7.33
CA GLN A 110 13.72 -3.33 -7.05
C GLN A 110 14.58 -4.50 -7.50
N GLU A 111 15.50 -4.23 -8.40
CA GLU A 111 16.41 -5.25 -8.91
C GLU A 111 17.77 -5.10 -8.26
N PRO A 112 18.45 -6.21 -7.93
CA PRO A 112 19.78 -6.12 -7.31
C PRO A 112 20.82 -5.52 -8.25
N VAL A 113 20.60 -5.66 -9.56
CA VAL A 113 21.49 -5.08 -10.57
C VAL A 113 20.71 -4.09 -11.40
N GLN A 114 21.16 -2.86 -11.42
CA GLN A 114 20.50 -1.79 -12.17
C GLN A 114 20.96 -1.81 -13.61
N VAL A 115 20.29 -2.59 -14.40
CA VAL A 115 20.51 -2.62 -15.85
C VAL A 115 19.36 -1.84 -16.46
N ARG A 116 19.61 -0.61 -16.80
CA ARG A 116 18.55 0.23 -17.34
C ARG A 116 18.65 0.37 -18.83
N HIS A 117 17.54 0.56 -19.36
CA HIS A 117 17.34 0.55 -20.79
C HIS A 117 16.30 1.57 -21.17
#